data_3a917d92b6ec276f4d434d24c6799d92
#
_entry.id   3a917d92b6ec276f4d434d24c6799d92
#
_cell.length_a   1.000
_cell.length_b   1.000
_cell.length_c   1.000
_cell.angle_alpha   90.00
_cell.angle_beta   90.00
_cell.angle_gamma   90.00
#
_symmetry.space_group_name_H-M   'P 1'
#
loop_
_entity.id
_entity.type
_entity.pdbx_description
1 polymer ?
#
loop_
_entity_poly.entity_id
_entity_poly.type
_entity_poly.pdbx_seq_one_letter_code
_entity_poly.pdbx_strand_id
1 'polypeptide(L)'
;ADGVVLGILLPSGCVDATRTRQLSELARPMSTTFHRAFDMSADLQNSLDDVSQAGADRLLTSGGEPDCLQGTDAIAKLVKSARGRIHIMAGGGINAGNVAQILQRTAVSEIHVGLATAVQSPMLVRNPRVSLGKAPGREYHRAQVLEESVRELKRAIAQPPANERGER
;
A
#
# COMPACT_ATOMS: atom_id res chain seq x y z
N ALA A 1 19.73 -5.24 -1.00
CA ALA A 1 18.28 -5.08 -0.75
C ALA A 1 17.79 -6.26 0.07
N ASP A 2 16.84 -6.02 0.97
CA ASP A 2 16.29 -7.05 1.86
C ASP A 2 14.99 -7.64 1.31
N GLY A 3 14.45 -7.01 0.28
CA GLY A 3 13.24 -7.45 -0.40
C GLY A 3 13.06 -6.85 -1.78
N VAL A 4 12.16 -7.46 -2.54
CA VAL A 4 11.73 -7.02 -3.87
C VAL A 4 10.22 -6.86 -3.91
N VAL A 5 9.75 -5.97 -4.79
CA VAL A 5 8.33 -5.74 -5.03
C VAL A 5 8.03 -6.04 -6.48
N LEU A 6 7.02 -6.84 -6.73
CA LEU A 6 6.60 -7.26 -8.06
C LEU A 6 5.07 -7.39 -8.15
N GLY A 7 4.56 -7.59 -9.36
CA GLY A 7 3.14 -7.86 -9.58
C GLY A 7 2.83 -7.96 -11.06
N ILE A 8 2.32 -9.12 -11.49
CA ILE A 8 2.03 -9.43 -12.89
C ILE A 8 0.62 -9.97 -12.99
N LEU A 9 -0.19 -9.37 -13.85
CA LEU A 9 -1.50 -9.88 -14.24
C LEU A 9 -1.49 -10.30 -15.70
N LEU A 10 -2.29 -11.29 -16.00
CA LEU A 10 -2.66 -11.69 -17.36
C LEU A 10 -3.73 -10.73 -17.92
N PRO A 11 -3.93 -10.68 -19.25
CA PRO A 11 -5.01 -9.88 -19.84
C PRO A 11 -6.42 -10.25 -19.35
N SER A 12 -6.58 -11.45 -18.80
CA SER A 12 -7.83 -11.92 -18.17
C SER A 12 -8.10 -11.27 -16.81
N GLY A 13 -7.14 -10.54 -16.23
CA GLY A 13 -7.19 -10.02 -14.86
C GLY A 13 -6.78 -11.04 -13.79
N CYS A 14 -6.39 -12.26 -14.17
CA CYS A 14 -5.84 -13.23 -13.23
C CYS A 14 -4.37 -12.92 -12.92
N VAL A 15 -3.90 -13.35 -11.76
CA VAL A 15 -2.46 -13.31 -11.42
C VAL A 15 -1.70 -14.23 -12.37
N ASP A 16 -0.59 -13.76 -12.94
CA ASP A 16 0.36 -14.65 -13.61
C ASP A 16 1.20 -15.40 -12.56
N ALA A 17 0.61 -16.46 -12.04
CA ALA A 17 1.22 -17.25 -10.97
C ALA A 17 2.54 -17.88 -11.39
N THR A 18 2.70 -18.24 -12.69
CA THR A 18 3.93 -18.85 -13.22
C THR A 18 5.09 -17.87 -13.16
N ARG A 19 4.96 -16.67 -13.74
CA ARG A 19 6.02 -15.65 -13.72
C ARG A 19 6.24 -15.10 -12.31
N THR A 20 5.18 -14.95 -11.52
CA THR A 20 5.28 -14.52 -10.12
C THR A 20 6.12 -15.50 -9.32
N ARG A 21 5.89 -16.81 -9.47
CA ARG A 21 6.69 -17.85 -8.80
C ARG A 21 8.15 -17.82 -9.22
N GLN A 22 8.42 -17.77 -10.51
CA GLN A 22 9.79 -17.70 -11.04
C GLN A 22 10.58 -16.52 -10.44
N LEU A 23 9.95 -15.34 -10.37
CA LEU A 23 10.58 -14.15 -9.81
C LEU A 23 10.73 -14.24 -8.29
N SER A 24 9.76 -14.83 -7.58
CA SER A 24 9.86 -15.04 -6.13
C SER A 24 10.99 -16.02 -5.78
N GLU A 25 11.13 -17.08 -6.55
CA GLU A 25 12.24 -18.06 -6.37
C GLU A 25 13.60 -17.44 -6.68
N LEU A 26 13.70 -16.67 -7.77
CA LEU A 26 14.93 -15.97 -8.15
C LEU A 26 15.33 -14.91 -7.11
N ALA A 27 14.37 -14.29 -6.44
CA ALA A 27 14.61 -13.27 -5.42
C ALA A 27 15.18 -13.85 -4.11
N ARG A 28 15.02 -15.14 -3.83
CA ARG A 28 15.48 -15.74 -2.57
C ARG A 28 16.99 -15.51 -2.32
N PRO A 29 17.39 -15.16 -1.09
CA PRO A 29 16.64 -15.15 0.17
C PRO A 29 15.88 -13.84 0.48
N MET A 30 15.81 -12.89 -0.45
CA MET A 30 15.08 -11.62 -0.25
C MET A 30 13.58 -11.89 -0.10
N SER A 31 12.91 -11.08 0.74
CA SER A 31 11.46 -11.09 0.87
C SER A 31 10.78 -10.56 -0.40
N THR A 32 9.68 -11.17 -0.81
CA THR A 32 8.92 -10.80 -2.00
C THR A 32 7.57 -10.22 -1.62
N THR A 33 7.26 -9.01 -2.12
CA THR A 33 5.95 -8.37 -1.94
C THR A 33 5.24 -8.28 -3.29
N PHE A 34 4.02 -8.82 -3.37
CA PHE A 34 3.14 -8.57 -4.51
C PHE A 34 2.43 -7.22 -4.31
N HIS A 35 2.58 -6.31 -5.27
CA HIS A 35 2.09 -4.93 -5.14
C HIS A 35 0.61 -4.78 -5.54
N ARG A 36 0.11 -3.53 -5.55
CA ARG A 36 -1.28 -3.16 -5.83
C ARG A 36 -1.79 -3.50 -7.24
N ALA A 37 -1.04 -4.14 -8.13
CA ALA A 37 -1.62 -4.82 -9.29
C ALA A 37 -2.71 -5.80 -8.86
N PHE A 38 -2.59 -6.37 -7.65
CA PHE A 38 -3.59 -7.21 -7.04
C PHE A 38 -4.99 -6.56 -7.00
N ASP A 39 -5.06 -5.25 -6.70
CA ASP A 39 -6.32 -4.51 -6.62
C ASP A 39 -7.04 -4.39 -7.98
N MET A 40 -6.34 -4.67 -9.08
CA MET A 40 -6.86 -4.68 -10.45
C MET A 40 -7.22 -6.09 -10.93
N SER A 41 -7.08 -7.10 -10.09
CA SER A 41 -7.42 -8.47 -10.48
C SER A 41 -8.93 -8.70 -10.55
N ALA A 42 -9.34 -9.67 -11.36
CA ALA A 42 -10.75 -9.97 -11.59
C ALA A 42 -11.47 -10.54 -10.35
N ASP A 43 -10.73 -11.25 -9.49
CA ASP A 43 -11.24 -11.84 -8.25
C ASP A 43 -10.14 -11.81 -7.17
N LEU A 44 -10.38 -11.08 -6.09
CA LEU A 44 -9.39 -10.90 -5.02
C LEU A 44 -9.15 -12.19 -4.22
N GLN A 45 -10.15 -13.05 -4.04
CA GLN A 45 -9.98 -14.27 -3.25
C GLN A 45 -9.15 -15.32 -4.00
N ASN A 46 -9.47 -15.54 -5.28
CA ASN A 46 -8.68 -16.43 -6.13
C ASN A 46 -7.26 -15.90 -6.30
N SER A 47 -7.12 -14.58 -6.51
CA SER A 47 -5.80 -13.94 -6.64
C SER A 47 -4.96 -14.02 -5.36
N LEU A 48 -5.58 -14.00 -4.16
CA LEU A 48 -4.87 -14.23 -2.91
C LEU A 48 -4.25 -15.64 -2.86
N ASP A 49 -5.01 -16.65 -3.29
CA ASP A 49 -4.50 -18.01 -3.32
C ASP A 49 -3.37 -18.16 -4.36
N ASP A 50 -3.54 -17.58 -5.55
CA ASP A 50 -2.50 -17.59 -6.60
C ASP A 50 -1.20 -16.92 -6.12
N VAL A 51 -1.27 -15.72 -5.52
CA VAL A 51 -0.11 -14.98 -5.01
C VAL A 51 0.59 -15.74 -3.88
N SER A 52 -0.21 -16.32 -2.96
CA SER A 52 0.32 -17.12 -1.86
C SER A 52 1.03 -18.38 -2.35
N GLN A 53 0.42 -19.12 -3.29
CA GLN A 53 1.00 -20.33 -3.88
C GLN A 53 2.22 -20.03 -4.77
N ALA A 54 2.29 -18.82 -5.35
CA ALA A 54 3.45 -18.37 -6.11
C ALA A 54 4.64 -17.97 -5.21
N GLY A 55 4.51 -18.06 -3.88
CA GLY A 55 5.58 -17.90 -2.93
C GLY A 55 5.90 -16.45 -2.56
N ALA A 56 4.98 -15.51 -2.76
CA ALA A 56 5.13 -14.18 -2.20
C ALA A 56 4.97 -14.21 -0.67
N ASP A 57 5.82 -13.44 0.02
CA ASP A 57 5.80 -13.37 1.48
C ASP A 57 4.76 -12.36 1.97
N ARG A 58 4.45 -11.36 1.12
CA ARG A 58 3.59 -10.22 1.45
C ARG A 58 2.73 -9.80 0.29
N LEU A 59 1.51 -9.37 0.59
CA LEU A 59 0.56 -8.80 -0.37
C LEU A 59 0.20 -7.38 0.04
N LEU A 60 0.47 -6.40 -0.82
CA LEU A 60 0.08 -5.00 -0.65
C LEU A 60 -1.23 -4.74 -1.39
N THR A 61 -2.26 -4.28 -0.66
CA THR A 61 -3.59 -4.06 -1.22
C THR A 61 -4.33 -2.90 -0.55
N SER A 62 -5.25 -2.28 -1.29
CA SER A 62 -6.31 -1.42 -0.76
C SER A 62 -7.68 -2.12 -0.70
N GLY A 63 -7.71 -3.44 -0.96
CA GLY A 63 -8.96 -4.21 -0.99
C GLY A 63 -9.73 -4.09 -2.30
N GLY A 64 -9.05 -3.73 -3.41
CA GLY A 64 -9.69 -3.49 -4.70
C GLY A 64 -10.42 -2.15 -4.81
N GLU A 65 -10.24 -1.28 -3.82
CA GLU A 65 -10.88 0.02 -3.74
C GLU A 65 -9.88 1.16 -3.99
N PRO A 66 -10.32 2.40 -4.26
CA PRO A 66 -9.45 3.56 -4.44
C PRO A 66 -8.48 3.77 -3.27
N ASP A 67 -8.95 3.53 -2.04
CA ASP A 67 -8.17 3.63 -0.81
C ASP A 67 -8.53 2.54 0.22
N CYS A 68 -7.66 2.37 1.23
CA CYS A 68 -7.84 1.35 2.27
C CYS A 68 -9.06 1.58 3.17
N LEU A 69 -9.51 2.83 3.34
CA LEU A 69 -10.66 3.12 4.21
C LEU A 69 -11.94 2.55 3.59
N GLN A 70 -12.09 2.70 2.27
CA GLN A 70 -13.19 2.11 1.51
C GLN A 70 -13.06 0.59 1.41
N GLY A 71 -11.84 0.07 1.29
CA GLY A 71 -11.56 -1.37 1.15
C GLY A 71 -11.47 -2.16 2.45
N THR A 72 -11.78 -1.56 3.62
CA THR A 72 -11.58 -2.23 4.92
C THR A 72 -12.25 -3.60 5.03
N ASP A 73 -13.48 -3.75 4.51
CA ASP A 73 -14.21 -5.01 4.60
C ASP A 73 -13.59 -6.10 3.72
N ALA A 74 -13.12 -5.74 2.52
CA ALA A 74 -12.40 -6.65 1.64
C ALA A 74 -11.05 -7.06 2.26
N ILE A 75 -10.28 -6.10 2.79
CA ILE A 75 -9.00 -6.35 3.46
C ILE A 75 -9.20 -7.30 4.65
N ALA A 76 -10.22 -7.06 5.49
CA ALA A 76 -10.53 -7.94 6.63
C ALA A 76 -10.84 -9.38 6.18
N LYS A 77 -11.56 -9.56 5.05
CA LYS A 77 -11.80 -10.89 4.46
C LYS A 77 -10.51 -11.52 3.97
N LEU A 78 -9.64 -10.76 3.29
CA LEU A 78 -8.33 -11.24 2.83
C LEU A 78 -7.44 -11.69 4.00
N VAL A 79 -7.38 -10.91 5.10
CA VAL A 79 -6.64 -11.30 6.31
C VAL A 79 -7.12 -12.64 6.86
N LYS A 80 -8.44 -12.84 6.96
CA LYS A 80 -9.03 -14.11 7.41
C LYS A 80 -8.71 -15.25 6.45
N SER A 81 -8.81 -15.03 5.13
CA SER A 81 -8.56 -16.04 4.10
C SER A 81 -7.07 -16.37 3.97
N ALA A 82 -6.17 -15.45 4.26
CA ALA A 82 -4.73 -15.67 4.22
C ALA A 82 -4.27 -16.75 5.22
N ARG A 83 -4.91 -16.87 6.38
CA ARG A 83 -4.62 -17.88 7.42
C ARG A 83 -3.13 -18.00 7.78
N GLY A 84 -2.41 -16.88 7.76
CA GLY A 84 -0.98 -16.83 8.02
C GLY A 84 -0.07 -17.34 6.89
N ARG A 85 -0.62 -17.72 5.73
CA ARG A 85 0.17 -18.17 4.56
C ARG A 85 0.96 -17.04 3.91
N ILE A 86 0.46 -15.82 4.01
CA ILE A 86 1.02 -14.58 3.45
C ILE A 86 0.65 -13.41 4.34
N HIS A 87 1.55 -12.44 4.48
CA HIS A 87 1.26 -11.21 5.22
C HIS A 87 0.44 -10.24 4.36
N ILE A 88 -0.70 -9.78 4.90
CA ILE A 88 -1.50 -8.74 4.24
C ILE A 88 -1.04 -7.38 4.75
N MET A 89 -0.56 -6.54 3.84
CA MET A 89 -0.15 -5.16 4.09
C MET A 89 -1.20 -4.22 3.50
N ALA A 90 -1.84 -3.41 4.32
CA ALA A 90 -2.77 -2.39 3.83
C ALA A 90 -2.01 -1.18 3.27
N GLY A 91 -2.38 -0.71 2.07
CA GLY A 91 -1.76 0.47 1.47
C GLY A 91 -2.63 1.14 0.42
N GLY A 92 -2.72 2.46 0.52
CA GLY A 92 -3.52 3.34 -0.33
C GLY A 92 -4.30 4.34 0.53
N GLY A 93 -3.94 5.62 0.47
CA GLY A 93 -4.64 6.69 1.16
C GLY A 93 -4.53 6.69 2.69
N ILE A 94 -3.64 5.87 3.29
CA ILE A 94 -3.46 5.81 4.75
C ILE A 94 -2.74 7.06 5.23
N ASN A 95 -3.25 7.66 6.32
CA ASN A 95 -2.70 8.84 6.98
C ASN A 95 -3.05 8.82 8.49
N ALA A 96 -2.58 9.81 9.25
CA ALA A 96 -2.81 9.87 10.68
C ALA A 96 -4.30 9.95 11.07
N GLY A 97 -5.17 10.50 10.19
CA GLY A 97 -6.60 10.64 10.46
C GLY A 97 -7.41 9.35 10.29
N ASN A 98 -6.90 8.35 9.54
CA ASN A 98 -7.66 7.15 9.23
C ASN A 98 -6.96 5.83 9.65
N VAL A 99 -5.67 5.86 9.99
CA VAL A 99 -4.89 4.65 10.27
C VAL A 99 -5.46 3.82 11.41
N ALA A 100 -5.89 4.45 12.50
CA ALA A 100 -6.45 3.75 13.66
C ALA A 100 -7.72 2.97 13.30
N GLN A 101 -8.63 3.58 12.54
CA GLN A 101 -9.84 2.93 12.05
C GLN A 101 -9.54 1.76 11.10
N ILE A 102 -8.56 1.94 10.17
CA ILE A 102 -8.15 0.89 9.23
C ILE A 102 -7.61 -0.31 10.01
N LEU A 103 -6.68 -0.10 10.95
CA LEU A 103 -6.10 -1.17 11.76
C LEU A 103 -7.17 -1.92 12.57
N GLN A 104 -8.09 -1.19 13.19
CA GLN A 104 -9.17 -1.77 13.97
C GLN A 104 -10.11 -2.66 13.14
N ARG A 105 -10.49 -2.18 11.93
CA ARG A 105 -11.46 -2.89 11.08
C ARG A 105 -10.84 -4.04 10.32
N THR A 106 -9.57 -3.96 9.95
CA THR A 106 -8.92 -4.94 9.07
C THR A 106 -8.11 -5.99 9.82
N ALA A 107 -7.62 -5.65 11.02
CA ALA A 107 -6.69 -6.46 11.79
C ALA A 107 -5.36 -6.77 11.06
N VAL A 108 -4.93 -5.94 10.11
CA VAL A 108 -3.61 -6.07 9.49
C VAL A 108 -2.52 -5.72 10.50
N SER A 109 -1.38 -6.42 10.40
CA SER A 109 -0.17 -6.14 11.20
C SER A 109 0.81 -5.20 10.48
N GLU A 110 0.63 -4.97 9.19
CA GLU A 110 1.52 -4.17 8.37
C GLU A 110 0.74 -3.13 7.56
N ILE A 111 1.29 -1.93 7.45
CA ILE A 111 0.77 -0.85 6.61
C ILE A 111 1.86 -0.25 5.73
N HIS A 112 1.48 0.17 4.54
CA HIS A 112 2.31 0.93 3.62
C HIS A 112 1.75 2.35 3.46
N VAL A 113 2.58 3.37 3.73
CA VAL A 113 2.12 4.76 3.79
C VAL A 113 3.01 5.65 2.93
N GLY A 114 2.41 6.45 2.09
CA GLY A 114 3.06 7.51 1.33
C GLY A 114 2.86 8.86 2.02
N LEU A 115 3.81 9.30 2.84
CA LEU A 115 3.73 10.57 3.60
C LEU A 115 4.42 11.75 2.89
N ALA A 116 4.77 11.60 1.62
CA ALA A 116 5.46 12.65 0.89
C ALA A 116 4.56 13.87 0.70
N THR A 117 5.06 15.04 1.08
CA THR A 117 4.44 16.33 0.82
C THR A 117 5.28 17.14 -0.16
N ALA A 118 4.64 18.06 -0.88
CA ALA A 118 5.33 18.96 -1.79
C ALA A 118 5.99 20.08 -1.00
N VAL A 119 7.30 20.16 -1.05
CA VAL A 119 8.07 21.27 -0.47
C VAL A 119 8.75 22.10 -1.56
N GLN A 120 8.93 23.38 -1.31
CA GLN A 120 9.63 24.27 -2.24
C GLN A 120 11.09 23.83 -2.41
N SER A 121 11.55 23.89 -3.65
CA SER A 121 12.99 23.74 -3.95
C SER A 121 13.77 24.93 -3.38
N PRO A 122 14.96 24.73 -2.79
CA PRO A 122 15.83 25.81 -2.37
C PRO A 122 16.48 26.54 -3.54
N MET A 123 16.23 26.15 -4.79
CA MET A 123 16.78 26.78 -5.98
C MET A 123 16.26 28.22 -6.10
N LEU A 124 17.17 29.17 -6.14
CA LEU A 124 16.87 30.61 -6.24
C LEU A 124 16.55 31.04 -7.68
N VAL A 125 17.28 30.45 -8.63
CA VAL A 125 17.07 30.74 -10.05
C VAL A 125 15.83 30.05 -10.56
N ARG A 126 14.94 30.80 -11.23
CA ARG A 126 13.69 30.30 -11.81
C ARG A 126 13.66 30.57 -13.30
N ASN A 127 13.35 29.57 -14.12
CA ASN A 127 13.12 29.76 -15.54
C ASN A 127 11.62 29.54 -15.85
N PRO A 128 10.83 30.62 -15.99
CA PRO A 128 9.39 30.51 -16.21
C PRO A 128 9.00 30.04 -17.62
N ARG A 129 9.98 29.95 -18.54
CA ARG A 129 9.75 29.55 -19.94
C ARG A 129 9.80 28.03 -20.14
N VAL A 130 10.27 27.27 -19.14
CA VAL A 130 10.44 25.81 -19.24
C VAL A 130 9.47 25.11 -18.31
N SER A 131 8.69 24.20 -18.85
CA SER A 131 7.86 23.26 -18.08
C SER A 131 8.38 21.85 -18.30
N LEU A 132 8.71 21.17 -17.21
CA LEU A 132 9.25 19.81 -17.18
C LEU A 132 8.23 18.87 -16.56
N GLY A 133 7.32 18.33 -17.37
CA GLY A 133 6.36 17.34 -16.88
C GLY A 133 4.91 17.70 -17.15
N LYS A 134 4.02 16.83 -16.64
CA LYS A 134 2.56 16.90 -16.90
C LYS A 134 1.81 17.94 -16.06
N ALA A 135 2.46 18.54 -15.07
CA ALA A 135 1.83 19.50 -14.15
C ALA A 135 2.65 20.80 -14.13
N PRO A 136 2.32 21.77 -14.99
CA PRO A 136 3.00 23.08 -15.03
C PRO A 136 3.02 23.75 -13.64
N GLY A 137 4.14 24.41 -13.32
CA GLY A 137 4.33 25.13 -12.05
C GLY A 137 4.83 24.25 -10.89
N ARG A 138 5.11 22.96 -11.14
CA ARG A 138 5.67 22.04 -10.14
C ARG A 138 7.17 21.82 -10.26
N GLU A 139 7.84 22.44 -11.21
CA GLU A 139 9.27 22.30 -11.51
C GLU A 139 10.16 22.62 -10.31
N TYR A 140 9.67 23.48 -9.42
CA TYR A 140 10.38 23.93 -8.22
C TYR A 140 9.81 23.34 -6.92
N HIS A 141 9.09 22.23 -7.04
CA HIS A 141 8.64 21.44 -5.89
C HIS A 141 9.32 20.09 -5.90
N ARG A 142 9.63 19.58 -4.72
CA ARG A 142 10.12 18.22 -4.52
C ARG A 142 9.22 17.49 -3.53
N ALA A 143 9.04 16.21 -3.72
CA ALA A 143 8.37 15.36 -2.75
C ALA A 143 9.35 15.05 -1.61
N GLN A 144 8.94 15.31 -0.37
CA GLN A 144 9.74 15.04 0.83
C GLN A 144 8.84 14.47 1.92
N VAL A 145 9.31 13.42 2.59
CA VAL A 145 8.69 12.93 3.82
C VAL A 145 9.22 13.77 4.98
N LEU A 146 8.32 14.39 5.71
CA LEU A 146 8.66 15.19 6.89
C LEU A 146 8.65 14.29 8.13
N GLU A 147 9.62 14.50 9.03
CA GLU A 147 9.72 13.74 10.27
C GLU A 147 8.44 13.87 11.12
N GLU A 148 7.84 15.07 11.17
CA GLU A 148 6.62 15.30 11.94
C GLU A 148 5.45 14.46 11.41
N SER A 149 5.27 14.34 10.10
CA SER A 149 4.23 13.49 9.51
C SER A 149 4.39 12.02 9.93
N VAL A 150 5.65 11.55 10.06
CA VAL A 150 5.92 10.20 10.56
C VAL A 150 5.59 10.08 12.04
N ARG A 151 5.93 11.10 12.84
CA ARG A 151 5.60 11.13 14.28
C ARG A 151 4.11 11.17 14.53
N GLU A 152 3.36 11.99 13.77
CA GLU A 152 1.90 12.05 13.84
C GLU A 152 1.26 10.71 13.53
N LEU A 153 1.69 10.05 12.44
CA LEU A 153 1.21 8.72 12.10
C LEU A 153 1.49 7.71 13.23
N LYS A 154 2.71 7.69 13.77
CA LYS A 154 3.06 6.79 14.88
C LYS A 154 2.22 7.04 16.13
N ARG A 155 1.92 8.30 16.47
CA ARG A 155 1.01 8.64 17.58
C ARG A 155 -0.40 8.10 17.32
N ALA A 156 -0.92 8.28 16.09
CA ALA A 156 -2.25 7.80 15.72
C ALA A 156 -2.35 6.26 15.76
N ILE A 157 -1.29 5.53 15.40
CA ILE A 157 -1.23 4.07 15.53
C ILE A 157 -1.25 3.63 17.00
N ALA A 158 -0.56 4.36 17.87
CA ALA A 158 -0.45 4.02 19.30
C ALA A 158 -1.71 4.38 20.11
N GLN A 159 -2.59 5.22 19.58
CA GLN A 159 -3.82 5.64 20.24
C GLN A 159 -4.98 4.75 19.76
N PRO A 160 -5.70 4.06 20.66
CA PRO A 160 -6.94 3.40 20.25
C PRO A 160 -7.91 4.45 19.72
N PRO A 161 -8.72 4.13 18.68
CA PRO A 161 -9.74 5.05 18.20
C PRO A 161 -10.64 5.45 19.37
N ALA A 162 -10.95 6.75 19.46
CA ALA A 162 -11.91 7.22 20.44
C ALA A 162 -13.21 6.42 20.24
N ASN A 163 -13.59 5.60 21.24
CA ASN A 163 -14.87 4.96 21.24
C ASN A 163 -15.91 6.08 21.07
N GLU A 164 -16.71 6.03 20.03
CA GLU A 164 -18.01 6.67 20.03
C GLU A 164 -18.78 6.05 21.21
N ARG A 165 -18.62 6.65 22.37
CA ARG A 165 -19.47 6.33 23.52
C ARG A 165 -20.84 6.78 23.12
N GLY A 166 -21.67 5.79 22.82
CA GLY A 166 -23.06 6.01 22.47
C GLY A 166 -23.71 6.95 23.51
N GLU A 167 -24.21 8.03 22.98
CA GLU A 167 -25.32 8.72 23.63
C GLU A 167 -26.48 7.72 23.68
N ARG A 168 -26.77 7.27 24.89
CA ARG A 168 -28.06 6.67 25.23
C ARG A 168 -28.95 7.74 25.79
#